data_2b51fc814803ed1e49604807aaea2cfc
#
_entry.id   2b51fc814803ed1e49604807aaea2cfc
#
_cell.length_a   1.000
_cell.length_b   1.000
_cell.length_c   1.000
_cell.angle_alpha   90.00
_cell.angle_beta   90.00
_cell.angle_gamma   90.00
#
_symmetry.space_group_name_H-M   'P 1'
#
loop_
_entity.id
_entity.type
_entity.pdbx_description
1 polymer ?
#
loop_
_entity_poly.entity_id
_entity_poly.type
_entity_poly.pdbx_seq_one_letter_code
_entity_poly.pdbx_strand_id
1 'polypeptide(L)'
;MPIHDTICAVTTPAGVSAVGMIKVSGPSALSLVDKIFVPMHKDSRPLSQTEGYRMVYGRFVDHASGEMIDDGMALVYRSPHSYTGEEMVELTLHGSPLILSLVIEQLCKVGARVAERGEFTRRAVLAGKLTLGGAEAVNDVILATNRSALRMSLTQMTGRFGTRVAELRDGLIRVASLLELELDFSEEDVDFVSRPELLQSCEALRAEVLALSESYRKGEAVKRGIPIAIVGSPNVGKSTLLNNLLGEDRAIVSDVEGTTRDTIEGHLFIYGQEFRLIDTAGLRETDDPVESLGIGRTLREVSSALLILWMIDPRETTEAVDEVWRKLPSDTPEVVALLNKSDETTPEERSRMSDHLASLGVHEVIDITGRDPLEAKKVTDLLHRHFANLVVAEGEVVVSNLRQSMALRRAADGLARVEEGLKADQPTVLLAQDLRDATAAMDEVVGDIVTEDLLDSIFSHFCIGKYLPERLYS
;
A
#
# COMPACT_ATOMS: atom_id res chain seq x y z
N MET A 1 9.40 12.99 22.51
CA MET A 1 9.75 12.71 23.92
C MET A 1 10.48 11.38 23.99
N PRO A 2 11.52 11.18 24.82
CA PRO A 2 12.08 9.87 25.03
C PRO A 2 10.98 8.97 25.64
N ILE A 3 10.68 7.87 24.95
CA ILE A 3 9.66 6.92 25.38
C ILE A 3 10.31 6.09 26.49
N HIS A 4 9.90 6.30 27.75
CA HIS A 4 10.49 5.65 28.92
C HIS A 4 9.68 4.44 29.43
N ASP A 5 8.59 4.08 28.76
CA ASP A 5 7.72 2.99 29.14
C ASP A 5 8.02 1.70 28.38
N THR A 6 7.59 0.58 28.96
CA THR A 6 7.71 -0.75 28.35
C THR A 6 6.36 -1.16 27.80
N ILE A 7 6.34 -1.54 26.52
CA ILE A 7 5.13 -1.96 25.79
C ILE A 7 5.12 -3.46 25.52
N CYS A 8 3.92 -4.03 25.39
CA CYS A 8 3.72 -5.42 24.96
C CYS A 8 2.52 -5.53 24.01
N ALA A 9 2.60 -6.49 23.08
CA ALA A 9 1.46 -6.85 22.23
C ALA A 9 1.61 -8.27 21.67
N VAL A 10 0.47 -8.87 21.34
CA VAL A 10 0.43 -10.08 20.50
C VAL A 10 0.76 -9.69 19.07
N THR A 11 1.68 -10.41 18.42
CA THR A 11 2.17 -10.09 17.06
C THR A 11 1.80 -11.14 16.01
N THR A 12 1.19 -12.25 16.43
CA THR A 12 0.59 -13.23 15.50
C THR A 12 -0.86 -12.87 15.18
N PRO A 13 -1.41 -13.35 14.04
CA PRO A 13 -2.80 -13.10 13.68
C PRO A 13 -3.79 -13.55 14.75
N ALA A 14 -4.96 -12.96 14.74
CA ALA A 14 -6.07 -13.34 15.61
C ALA A 14 -6.59 -14.74 15.27
N GLY A 15 -6.97 -15.53 16.30
CA GLY A 15 -7.54 -16.86 16.12
C GLY A 15 -6.75 -17.93 16.88
N VAL A 16 -7.23 -19.16 16.77
CA VAL A 16 -6.56 -20.33 17.34
C VAL A 16 -5.47 -20.79 16.39
N SER A 17 -4.25 -20.94 16.88
CA SER A 17 -3.10 -21.41 16.12
C SER A 17 -2.22 -22.33 16.97
N ALA A 18 -1.30 -23.05 16.35
CA ALA A 18 -0.35 -23.88 17.10
C ALA A 18 0.61 -23.04 17.95
N VAL A 19 0.96 -21.84 17.48
CA VAL A 19 1.92 -20.93 18.10
C VAL A 19 1.38 -19.52 18.13
N GLY A 20 1.50 -18.83 19.26
CA GLY A 20 1.28 -17.40 19.41
C GLY A 20 2.56 -16.69 19.84
N MET A 21 2.70 -15.44 19.47
CA MET A 21 3.87 -14.64 19.79
C MET A 21 3.47 -13.31 20.46
N ILE A 22 4.16 -12.98 21.54
CA ILE A 22 4.05 -11.68 22.21
C ILE A 22 5.41 -10.98 22.14
N LYS A 23 5.43 -9.70 21.76
CA LYS A 23 6.61 -8.85 21.85
C LYS A 23 6.51 -7.95 23.07
N VAL A 24 7.64 -7.76 23.76
CA VAL A 24 7.79 -6.81 24.86
C VAL A 24 9.01 -5.96 24.57
N SER A 25 8.88 -4.63 24.55
CA SER A 25 9.96 -3.69 24.21
C SER A 25 9.96 -2.50 25.16
N GLY A 26 11.14 -2.05 25.54
CA GLY A 26 11.36 -0.91 26.40
C GLY A 26 12.41 -1.15 27.47
N PRO A 27 12.76 -0.11 28.25
CA PRO A 27 13.90 -0.17 29.19
C PRO A 27 13.75 -1.25 30.28
N SER A 28 12.52 -1.65 30.63
CA SER A 28 12.25 -2.65 31.64
C SER A 28 11.79 -4.01 31.05
N ALA A 29 11.85 -4.23 29.73
CA ALA A 29 11.29 -5.39 29.07
C ALA A 29 11.75 -6.71 29.70
N LEU A 30 13.06 -6.89 29.87
CA LEU A 30 13.63 -8.11 30.45
C LEU A 30 13.27 -8.31 31.92
N SER A 31 13.35 -7.26 32.72
CA SER A 31 13.06 -7.34 34.15
C SER A 31 11.56 -7.55 34.45
N LEU A 32 10.67 -7.06 33.60
CA LEU A 32 9.23 -7.32 33.72
C LEU A 32 8.89 -8.76 33.34
N VAL A 33 9.50 -9.28 32.26
CA VAL A 33 9.29 -10.67 31.86
C VAL A 33 9.87 -11.65 32.89
N ASP A 34 10.98 -11.35 33.56
CA ASP A 34 11.54 -12.16 34.63
C ASP A 34 10.54 -12.41 35.80
N LYS A 35 9.56 -11.50 35.99
CA LYS A 35 8.54 -11.65 37.04
C LYS A 35 7.47 -12.69 36.70
N ILE A 36 7.29 -13.02 35.45
CA ILE A 36 6.23 -13.91 34.95
C ILE A 36 6.76 -15.11 34.16
N PHE A 37 8.08 -15.21 33.99
CA PHE A 37 8.73 -16.31 33.26
C PHE A 37 9.78 -17.00 34.11
N VAL A 38 9.63 -18.31 34.28
CA VAL A 38 10.53 -19.16 35.07
C VAL A 38 11.29 -20.11 34.16
N PRO A 39 12.61 -19.90 33.94
CA PRO A 39 13.42 -20.81 33.14
C PRO A 39 13.37 -22.26 33.68
N MET A 40 13.26 -23.24 32.79
CA MET A 40 13.18 -24.66 33.16
C MET A 40 14.51 -25.32 33.45
N HIS A 41 15.59 -24.82 32.84
CA HIS A 41 16.90 -25.40 33.05
C HIS A 41 17.53 -24.86 34.36
N LYS A 42 18.10 -25.71 35.19
CA LYS A 42 18.62 -25.35 36.55
C LYS A 42 19.75 -24.34 36.51
N ASP A 43 20.53 -24.31 35.41
CA ASP A 43 21.65 -23.38 35.22
C ASP A 43 21.26 -22.13 34.43
N SER A 44 19.99 -21.97 34.09
CA SER A 44 19.50 -20.77 33.38
C SER A 44 19.50 -19.57 34.29
N ARG A 45 20.01 -18.45 33.74
CA ARG A 45 19.94 -17.14 34.41
C ARG A 45 18.61 -16.48 34.11
N PRO A 46 18.19 -15.50 34.94
CA PRO A 46 17.11 -14.60 34.58
C PRO A 46 17.33 -13.96 33.17
N LEU A 47 16.27 -13.65 32.45
CA LEU A 47 16.38 -13.02 31.11
C LEU A 47 17.12 -11.70 31.17
N SER A 48 16.98 -10.93 32.27
CA SER A 48 17.74 -9.70 32.51
C SER A 48 19.26 -9.88 32.60
N GLN A 49 19.73 -11.11 32.83
CA GLN A 49 21.15 -11.48 32.88
C GLN A 49 21.58 -12.32 31.66
N THR A 50 20.66 -12.60 30.75
CA THR A 50 20.91 -13.40 29.54
C THR A 50 21.45 -12.52 28.42
N GLU A 51 22.41 -13.03 27.67
CA GLU A 51 22.97 -12.35 26.49
C GLU A 51 21.91 -12.21 25.37
N GLY A 52 22.12 -11.22 24.48
CA GLY A 52 21.28 -11.04 23.30
C GLY A 52 21.34 -12.25 22.35
N TYR A 53 20.24 -12.43 21.59
CA TYR A 53 20.06 -13.55 20.65
C TYR A 53 20.10 -14.94 21.29
N ARG A 54 19.78 -15.02 22.58
CA ARG A 54 19.61 -16.28 23.32
C ARG A 54 18.14 -16.61 23.50
N MET A 55 17.81 -17.85 23.22
CA MET A 55 16.49 -18.42 23.43
C MET A 55 16.50 -19.26 24.72
N VAL A 56 15.52 -19.04 25.58
CA VAL A 56 15.37 -19.70 26.87
C VAL A 56 14.01 -20.38 26.92
N TYR A 57 13.99 -21.69 27.23
CA TYR A 57 12.75 -22.43 27.50
C TYR A 57 12.33 -22.29 28.96
N GLY A 58 11.04 -22.02 29.19
CA GLY A 58 10.53 -21.80 30.55
C GLY A 58 9.01 -21.87 30.66
N ARG A 59 8.51 -21.57 31.84
CA ARG A 59 7.09 -21.50 32.14
C ARG A 59 6.64 -20.07 32.34
N PHE A 60 5.49 -19.74 31.79
CA PHE A 60 4.77 -18.51 32.06
C PHE A 60 3.86 -18.73 33.26
N VAL A 61 3.93 -17.85 34.24
CA VAL A 61 3.21 -18.00 35.51
C VAL A 61 2.43 -16.73 35.84
N ASP A 62 1.33 -16.92 36.59
CA ASP A 62 0.68 -15.77 37.23
C ASP A 62 1.62 -15.20 38.30
N HIS A 63 1.87 -13.90 38.25
CA HIS A 63 2.84 -13.24 39.12
C HIS A 63 2.49 -13.32 40.60
N ALA A 64 1.20 -13.33 40.94
CA ALA A 64 0.75 -13.31 42.34
C ALA A 64 0.66 -14.72 42.96
N SER A 65 0.12 -15.69 42.19
CA SER A 65 -0.11 -17.05 42.68
C SER A 65 1.02 -18.02 42.37
N GLY A 66 1.85 -17.73 41.34
CA GLY A 66 2.83 -18.67 40.82
C GLY A 66 2.22 -19.81 39.99
N GLU A 67 0.91 -19.79 39.74
CA GLU A 67 0.22 -20.79 38.94
C GLU A 67 0.72 -20.74 37.48
N MET A 68 0.94 -21.92 36.89
CA MET A 68 1.39 -22.05 35.52
C MET A 68 0.26 -21.69 34.56
N ILE A 69 0.54 -20.75 33.65
CA ILE A 69 -0.36 -20.36 32.55
C ILE A 69 -0.05 -21.21 31.31
N ASP A 70 1.24 -21.29 30.95
CA ASP A 70 1.71 -22.02 29.77
C ASP A 70 3.21 -22.29 29.88
N ASP A 71 3.76 -23.05 28.94
CA ASP A 71 5.21 -23.17 28.74
C ASP A 71 5.59 -22.75 27.31
N GLY A 72 6.83 -22.30 27.17
CA GLY A 72 7.27 -21.79 25.83
C GLY A 72 8.68 -21.22 25.90
N MET A 73 8.97 -20.35 24.92
CA MET A 73 10.29 -19.81 24.68
C MET A 73 10.31 -18.29 24.87
N ALA A 74 11.40 -17.77 25.40
CA ALA A 74 11.70 -16.34 25.43
C ALA A 74 13.00 -16.09 24.64
N LEU A 75 12.94 -15.27 23.59
CA LEU A 75 14.10 -14.83 22.80
C LEU A 75 14.49 -13.43 23.24
N VAL A 76 15.71 -13.28 23.73
CA VAL A 76 16.23 -12.02 24.28
C VAL A 76 16.94 -11.20 23.21
N TYR A 77 16.65 -9.91 23.14
CA TYR A 77 17.38 -8.92 22.35
C TYR A 77 17.89 -7.80 23.26
N ARG A 78 19.14 -7.41 23.05
CA ARG A 78 19.78 -6.31 23.79
C ARG A 78 19.86 -5.05 22.95
N SER A 79 19.60 -3.91 23.59
CA SER A 79 19.85 -2.60 22.99
C SER A 79 21.32 -2.48 22.56
N PRO A 80 21.61 -1.89 21.39
CA PRO A 80 20.70 -1.41 20.36
C PRO A 80 20.33 -2.48 19.30
N HIS A 81 20.64 -3.76 19.54
CA HIS A 81 20.51 -4.86 18.58
C HIS A 81 19.13 -5.55 18.70
N SER A 82 18.06 -4.77 18.53
CA SER A 82 16.66 -5.22 18.48
C SER A 82 15.91 -4.50 17.36
N TYR A 83 14.68 -4.88 17.09
CA TYR A 83 13.83 -4.23 16.11
C TYR A 83 13.58 -2.75 16.45
N THR A 84 13.27 -2.46 17.71
CA THR A 84 13.00 -1.10 18.19
C THR A 84 14.25 -0.33 18.60
N GLY A 85 15.41 -0.99 18.67
CA GLY A 85 16.63 -0.41 19.24
C GLY A 85 16.67 -0.44 20.77
N GLU A 86 15.61 -0.88 21.43
CA GLU A 86 15.48 -0.99 22.88
C GLU A 86 15.82 -2.42 23.39
N GLU A 87 15.85 -2.63 24.72
CA GLU A 87 15.76 -3.98 25.30
C GLU A 87 14.44 -4.62 24.85
N MET A 88 14.47 -5.85 24.32
CA MET A 88 13.28 -6.50 23.78
C MET A 88 13.28 -7.99 24.05
N VAL A 89 12.08 -8.56 24.23
CA VAL A 89 11.87 -10.00 24.35
C VAL A 89 10.73 -10.42 23.43
N GLU A 90 10.92 -11.51 22.71
CA GLU A 90 9.86 -12.21 22.00
C GLU A 90 9.51 -13.48 22.75
N LEU A 91 8.24 -13.60 23.14
CA LEU A 91 7.69 -14.74 23.87
C LEU A 91 6.89 -15.59 22.87
N THR A 92 7.26 -16.86 22.77
CA THR A 92 6.57 -17.83 21.93
C THR A 92 5.85 -18.83 22.82
N LEU A 93 4.52 -18.95 22.64
CA LEU A 93 3.60 -19.72 23.47
C LEU A 93 2.67 -20.55 22.58
N HIS A 94 1.80 -21.40 23.21
CA HIS A 94 0.70 -21.97 22.44
C HIS A 94 -0.29 -20.89 21.99
N GLY A 95 -0.76 -20.99 20.74
CA GLY A 95 -1.58 -19.97 20.08
C GLY A 95 -3.04 -19.97 20.51
N SER A 96 -3.30 -20.13 21.80
CA SER A 96 -4.63 -19.97 22.40
C SER A 96 -4.89 -18.50 22.72
N PRO A 97 -5.99 -17.90 22.23
CA PRO A 97 -6.37 -16.53 22.57
C PRO A 97 -6.44 -16.29 24.08
N LEU A 98 -6.90 -17.28 24.82
CA LEU A 98 -6.97 -17.21 26.31
C LEU A 98 -5.56 -17.11 26.91
N ILE A 99 -4.64 -18.01 26.52
CA ILE A 99 -3.26 -18.00 27.01
C ILE A 99 -2.59 -16.64 26.71
N LEU A 100 -2.68 -16.18 25.46
CA LEU A 100 -2.09 -14.92 25.06
C LEU A 100 -2.65 -13.73 25.85
N SER A 101 -3.98 -13.70 26.09
CA SER A 101 -4.61 -12.64 26.89
C SER A 101 -4.17 -12.68 28.35
N LEU A 102 -4.06 -13.86 28.97
CA LEU A 102 -3.58 -14.02 30.34
C LEU A 102 -2.14 -13.52 30.50
N VAL A 103 -1.24 -13.86 29.56
CA VAL A 103 0.16 -13.39 29.61
C VAL A 103 0.26 -11.87 29.41
N ILE A 104 -0.51 -11.27 28.49
CA ILE A 104 -0.60 -9.81 28.35
C ILE A 104 -1.10 -9.17 29.64
N GLU A 105 -2.14 -9.73 30.27
CA GLU A 105 -2.65 -9.25 31.56
C GLU A 105 -1.56 -9.26 32.64
N GLN A 106 -0.80 -10.36 32.73
CA GLN A 106 0.32 -10.46 33.70
C GLN A 106 1.40 -9.41 33.40
N LEU A 107 1.78 -9.21 32.13
CA LEU A 107 2.73 -8.18 31.75
C LEU A 107 2.25 -6.78 32.14
N CYS A 108 0.96 -6.49 31.97
CA CYS A 108 0.38 -5.22 32.40
C CYS A 108 0.39 -5.06 33.94
N LYS A 109 0.05 -6.12 34.70
CA LYS A 109 0.10 -6.12 36.16
C LYS A 109 1.50 -5.85 36.71
N VAL A 110 2.55 -6.31 36.05
CA VAL A 110 3.94 -6.08 36.46
C VAL A 110 4.54 -4.78 35.98
N GLY A 111 3.81 -3.98 35.14
CA GLY A 111 4.19 -2.62 34.77
C GLY A 111 4.46 -2.38 33.27
N ALA A 112 4.13 -3.30 32.39
CA ALA A 112 4.07 -3.03 30.95
C ALA A 112 2.75 -2.34 30.58
N ARG A 113 2.74 -1.69 29.43
CA ARG A 113 1.53 -1.14 28.80
C ARG A 113 1.27 -1.89 27.47
N VAL A 114 0.01 -2.00 27.10
CA VAL A 114 -0.31 -2.48 25.76
C VAL A 114 0.16 -1.47 24.71
N ALA A 115 0.78 -1.98 23.65
CA ALA A 115 1.26 -1.15 22.54
C ALA A 115 0.11 -0.58 21.72
N GLU A 116 0.28 0.65 21.24
CA GLU A 116 -0.59 1.26 20.25
C GLU A 116 -0.35 0.68 18.85
N ARG A 117 -1.20 1.06 17.88
CA ARG A 117 -1.03 0.65 16.48
C ARG A 117 0.32 1.06 15.94
N GLY A 118 1.06 0.11 15.36
CA GLY A 118 2.36 0.37 14.77
C GLY A 118 3.44 0.84 15.73
N GLU A 119 3.22 0.85 17.06
CA GLU A 119 4.13 1.48 18.02
C GLU A 119 5.55 0.87 18.01
N PHE A 120 5.70 -0.43 17.83
CA PHE A 120 7.04 -1.03 17.70
C PHE A 120 7.80 -0.45 16.49
N THR A 121 7.11 -0.29 15.36
CA THR A 121 7.71 0.27 14.14
C THR A 121 7.96 1.78 14.31
N ARG A 122 7.06 2.51 14.98
CA ARG A 122 7.27 3.91 15.33
C ARG A 122 8.53 4.09 16.19
N ARG A 123 8.74 3.24 17.21
CA ARG A 123 9.95 3.25 18.04
C ARG A 123 11.21 2.94 17.23
N ALA A 124 11.12 2.01 16.28
CA ALA A 124 12.22 1.71 15.37
C ALA A 124 12.60 2.91 14.50
N VAL A 125 11.62 3.68 14.00
CA VAL A 125 11.89 4.94 13.27
C VAL A 125 12.54 5.98 14.17
N LEU A 126 11.97 6.23 15.36
CA LEU A 126 12.51 7.19 16.31
C LEU A 126 13.93 6.84 16.80
N ALA A 127 14.26 5.55 16.85
CA ALA A 127 15.59 5.06 17.18
C ALA A 127 16.55 5.03 15.97
N GLY A 128 16.13 5.50 14.79
CA GLY A 128 16.94 5.51 13.57
C GLY A 128 17.21 4.11 12.99
N LYS A 129 16.45 3.08 13.41
CA LYS A 129 16.57 1.71 12.87
C LYS A 129 15.91 1.55 11.52
N LEU A 130 14.87 2.33 11.27
CA LEU A 130 14.14 2.36 10.02
C LEU A 130 13.97 3.83 9.58
N THR A 131 14.00 4.05 8.27
CA THR A 131 13.50 5.28 7.69
C THR A 131 11.96 5.26 7.67
N LEU A 132 11.33 6.42 7.50
CA LEU A 132 9.87 6.50 7.39
C LEU A 132 9.35 5.65 6.21
N GLY A 133 10.00 5.74 5.04
CA GLY A 133 9.65 4.89 3.89
C GLY A 133 9.88 3.40 4.15
N GLY A 134 10.91 3.05 4.92
CA GLY A 134 11.14 1.67 5.37
C GLY A 134 10.03 1.16 6.29
N ALA A 135 9.52 2.01 7.18
CA ALA A 135 8.38 1.67 8.05
C ALA A 135 7.10 1.45 7.23
N GLU A 136 6.79 2.34 6.29
CA GLU A 136 5.66 2.16 5.35
C GLU A 136 5.80 0.84 4.58
N ALA A 137 7.01 0.51 4.11
CA ALA A 137 7.31 -0.71 3.38
C ALA A 137 7.12 -1.99 4.22
N VAL A 138 7.38 -1.96 5.54
CA VAL A 138 7.08 -3.11 6.43
C VAL A 138 5.61 -3.49 6.39
N ASN A 139 4.72 -2.49 6.46
CA ASN A 139 3.28 -2.74 6.36
C ASN A 139 2.89 -3.28 4.98
N ASP A 140 3.49 -2.75 3.92
CA ASP A 140 3.25 -3.19 2.54
C ASP A 140 3.72 -4.64 2.30
N VAL A 141 4.84 -5.07 2.90
CA VAL A 141 5.31 -6.46 2.85
C VAL A 141 4.30 -7.41 3.52
N ILE A 142 3.74 -7.00 4.67
CA ILE A 142 2.76 -7.80 5.41
C ILE A 142 1.45 -7.95 4.61
N LEU A 143 1.04 -6.89 3.90
CA LEU A 143 -0.22 -6.85 3.15
C LEU A 143 -0.09 -7.33 1.70
N ALA A 144 1.12 -7.66 1.24
CA ALA A 144 1.34 -8.06 -0.15
C ALA A 144 0.62 -9.37 -0.50
N THR A 145 -0.30 -9.33 -1.47
CA THR A 145 -1.09 -10.46 -1.96
C THR A 145 -0.48 -11.13 -3.18
N ASN A 146 0.45 -10.46 -3.86
CA ASN A 146 1.09 -10.96 -5.07
C ASN A 146 2.62 -10.76 -5.07
N ARG A 147 3.33 -11.49 -5.94
CA ARG A 147 4.80 -11.46 -6.01
C ARG A 147 5.35 -10.10 -6.42
N SER A 148 4.65 -9.36 -7.27
CA SER A 148 5.08 -8.04 -7.73
C SER A 148 4.98 -7.01 -6.60
N ALA A 149 3.87 -7.01 -5.84
CA ALA A 149 3.70 -6.19 -4.65
C ALA A 149 4.77 -6.49 -3.58
N LEU A 150 5.03 -7.78 -3.32
CA LEU A 150 6.08 -8.19 -2.37
C LEU A 150 7.48 -7.69 -2.81
N ARG A 151 7.86 -7.88 -4.09
CA ARG A 151 9.15 -7.41 -4.61
C ARG A 151 9.30 -5.89 -4.52
N MET A 152 8.26 -5.14 -4.87
CA MET A 152 8.24 -3.70 -4.78
C MET A 152 8.44 -3.24 -3.33
N SER A 153 7.69 -3.81 -2.38
CA SER A 153 7.79 -3.48 -0.96
C SER A 153 9.17 -3.84 -0.39
N LEU A 154 9.75 -4.97 -0.78
CA LEU A 154 11.12 -5.34 -0.41
C LEU A 154 12.16 -4.37 -0.99
N THR A 155 11.98 -3.87 -2.21
CA THR A 155 12.86 -2.86 -2.82
C THR A 155 12.83 -1.56 -2.02
N GLN A 156 11.67 -1.14 -1.53
CA GLN A 156 11.55 0.02 -0.64
C GLN A 156 12.16 -0.26 0.74
N MET A 157 11.87 -1.42 1.34
CA MET A 157 12.39 -1.81 2.66
C MET A 157 13.92 -1.93 2.67
N THR A 158 14.54 -2.36 1.58
CA THR A 158 16.01 -2.44 1.43
C THR A 158 16.69 -1.09 1.17
N GLY A 159 15.93 0.01 1.12
CA GLY A 159 16.45 1.37 1.01
C GLY A 159 16.79 1.84 -0.41
N ARG A 160 16.59 1.03 -1.45
CA ARG A 160 16.89 1.45 -2.85
C ARG A 160 16.08 2.68 -3.27
N PHE A 161 14.81 2.75 -2.88
CA PHE A 161 13.98 3.93 -3.11
C PHE A 161 14.58 5.16 -2.40
N GLY A 162 14.92 5.02 -1.11
CA GLY A 162 15.55 6.09 -0.33
C GLY A 162 16.86 6.56 -0.96
N THR A 163 17.72 5.66 -1.45
CA THR A 163 18.97 6.02 -2.15
C THR A 163 18.66 6.84 -3.40
N ARG A 164 17.67 6.43 -4.21
CA ARG A 164 17.31 7.17 -5.43
C ARG A 164 16.79 8.57 -5.12
N VAL A 165 15.94 8.71 -4.10
CA VAL A 165 15.42 10.02 -3.66
C VAL A 165 16.55 10.89 -3.11
N ALA A 166 17.50 10.32 -2.35
CA ALA A 166 18.67 11.03 -1.86
C ALA A 166 19.55 11.57 -3.00
N GLU A 167 19.80 10.79 -4.05
CA GLU A 167 20.55 11.24 -5.24
C GLU A 167 19.88 12.47 -5.91
N LEU A 168 18.53 12.44 -6.07
CA LEU A 168 17.79 13.56 -6.63
C LEU A 168 17.81 14.78 -5.71
N ARG A 169 17.67 14.60 -4.40
CA ARG A 169 17.82 15.64 -3.38
C ARG A 169 19.21 16.29 -3.43
N ASP A 170 20.26 15.49 -3.49
CA ASP A 170 21.62 16.01 -3.60
C ASP A 170 21.82 16.82 -4.89
N GLY A 171 21.12 16.45 -5.97
CA GLY A 171 21.04 17.23 -7.20
C GLY A 171 20.44 18.62 -6.96
N LEU A 172 19.30 18.68 -6.25
CA LEU A 172 18.63 19.94 -5.88
C LEU A 172 19.53 20.81 -4.99
N ILE A 173 20.15 20.21 -3.97
CA ILE A 173 21.07 20.93 -3.08
C ILE A 173 22.24 21.53 -3.87
N ARG A 174 22.81 20.82 -4.83
CA ARG A 174 23.86 21.35 -5.70
C ARG A 174 23.42 22.59 -6.46
N VAL A 175 22.22 22.53 -7.08
CA VAL A 175 21.67 23.69 -7.82
C VAL A 175 21.38 24.84 -6.87
N ALA A 176 20.81 24.59 -5.68
CA ALA A 176 20.56 25.60 -4.68
C ALA A 176 21.84 26.28 -4.19
N SER A 177 22.90 25.50 -3.92
CA SER A 177 24.19 26.04 -3.49
C SER A 177 24.84 26.93 -4.55
N LEU A 178 24.69 26.63 -5.85
CA LEU A 178 25.19 27.46 -6.92
C LEU A 178 24.46 28.82 -6.98
N LEU A 179 23.13 28.84 -6.78
CA LEU A 179 22.36 30.08 -6.73
C LEU A 179 22.66 30.89 -5.45
N GLU A 180 22.90 30.24 -4.31
CA GLU A 180 23.28 30.92 -3.08
C GLU A 180 24.69 31.55 -3.21
N LEU A 181 25.64 30.90 -3.85
CA LEU A 181 26.94 31.50 -4.18
C LEU A 181 26.79 32.73 -5.09
N GLU A 182 25.92 32.69 -6.12
CA GLU A 182 25.63 33.86 -6.96
C GLU A 182 25.07 35.03 -6.14
N LEU A 183 24.25 34.74 -5.12
CA LEU A 183 23.71 35.77 -4.23
C LEU A 183 24.78 36.39 -3.32
N ASP A 184 25.64 35.56 -2.72
CA ASP A 184 26.67 36.02 -1.78
C ASP A 184 27.75 36.85 -2.45
N PHE A 185 28.07 36.58 -3.73
CA PHE A 185 29.08 37.27 -4.52
C PHE A 185 28.51 38.20 -5.60
N SER A 186 27.24 38.56 -5.48
CA SER A 186 26.54 39.45 -6.44
C SER A 186 27.19 40.84 -6.60
N GLU A 187 28.08 41.25 -5.68
CA GLU A 187 28.85 42.50 -5.73
C GLU A 187 30.19 42.38 -6.49
N GLU A 188 30.63 41.17 -6.88
CA GLU A 188 31.97 40.93 -7.42
C GLU A 188 32.01 40.65 -8.94
N ASP A 189 30.91 40.81 -9.71
CA ASP A 189 30.81 40.52 -11.17
C ASP A 189 31.35 39.13 -11.59
N VAL A 190 31.17 38.10 -10.74
CA VAL A 190 31.64 36.71 -11.00
C VAL A 190 30.44 35.85 -11.28
N ASP A 191 30.25 35.43 -12.53
CA ASP A 191 29.28 34.38 -12.90
C ASP A 191 29.87 33.00 -12.54
N PHE A 192 29.40 32.37 -11.47
CA PHE A 192 29.84 31.03 -11.03
C PHE A 192 29.32 29.91 -11.93
N VAL A 193 28.11 30.04 -12.46
CA VAL A 193 27.48 29.12 -13.40
C VAL A 193 26.59 29.91 -14.37
N SER A 194 26.63 29.54 -15.66
CA SER A 194 25.77 30.19 -16.63
C SER A 194 24.29 29.81 -16.41
N ARG A 195 23.37 30.77 -16.52
CA ARG A 195 21.92 30.51 -16.39
C ARG A 195 21.41 29.39 -17.32
N PRO A 196 21.91 29.21 -18.57
CA PRO A 196 21.56 28.04 -19.39
C PRO A 196 21.95 26.70 -18.80
N GLU A 197 23.10 26.59 -18.13
CA GLU A 197 23.53 25.34 -17.48
C GLU A 197 22.69 25.02 -16.23
N LEU A 198 22.33 26.06 -15.44
CA LEU A 198 21.37 25.92 -14.34
C LEU A 198 20.00 25.47 -14.85
N LEU A 199 19.51 26.06 -15.93
CA LEU A 199 18.23 25.69 -16.52
C LEU A 199 18.24 24.23 -16.99
N GLN A 200 19.27 23.81 -17.69
CA GLN A 200 19.42 22.42 -18.13
C GLN A 200 19.44 21.45 -16.94
N SER A 201 20.12 21.81 -15.86
CA SER A 201 20.18 20.99 -14.63
C SER A 201 18.81 20.88 -13.94
N CYS A 202 18.06 22.00 -13.87
CA CYS A 202 16.69 22.01 -13.32
C CYS A 202 15.74 21.17 -14.18
N GLU A 203 15.78 21.32 -15.51
CA GLU A 203 14.94 20.56 -16.45
C GLU A 203 15.20 19.05 -16.34
N ALA A 204 16.47 18.63 -16.23
CA ALA A 204 16.82 17.22 -16.05
C ALA A 204 16.31 16.68 -14.70
N LEU A 205 16.56 17.39 -13.60
CA LEU A 205 16.08 17.00 -12.27
C LEU A 205 14.56 16.94 -12.21
N ARG A 206 13.87 17.93 -12.76
CA ARG A 206 12.40 17.95 -12.80
C ARG A 206 11.84 16.75 -13.55
N ALA A 207 12.41 16.44 -14.71
CA ALA A 207 11.96 15.30 -15.50
C ALA A 207 12.08 13.98 -14.71
N GLU A 208 13.16 13.77 -13.96
CA GLU A 208 13.39 12.58 -13.15
C GLU A 208 12.45 12.53 -11.95
N VAL A 209 12.28 13.64 -11.21
CA VAL A 209 11.39 13.74 -10.06
C VAL A 209 9.94 13.53 -10.47
N LEU A 210 9.53 14.11 -11.61
CA LEU A 210 8.18 13.96 -12.16
C LEU A 210 7.92 12.51 -12.58
N ALA A 211 8.85 11.88 -13.31
CA ALA A 211 8.74 10.48 -13.72
C ALA A 211 8.61 9.56 -12.50
N LEU A 212 9.39 9.82 -11.43
CA LEU A 212 9.28 9.07 -10.18
C LEU A 212 7.92 9.29 -9.50
N SER A 213 7.41 10.53 -9.44
CA SER A 213 6.07 10.82 -8.92
C SER A 213 4.97 10.09 -9.70
N GLU A 214 5.05 10.11 -11.03
CA GLU A 214 4.06 9.47 -11.93
C GLU A 214 4.10 7.94 -11.86
N SER A 215 5.22 7.36 -11.44
CA SER A 215 5.32 5.91 -11.21
C SER A 215 4.37 5.40 -10.11
N TYR A 216 3.79 6.31 -9.30
CA TYR A 216 2.81 5.97 -8.27
C TYR A 216 1.60 5.20 -8.82
N ARG A 217 1.08 5.57 -10.00
CA ARG A 217 -0.04 4.85 -10.63
C ARG A 217 0.30 3.38 -10.84
N LYS A 218 1.53 3.12 -11.31
CA LYS A 218 2.06 1.76 -11.50
C LYS A 218 2.21 1.04 -10.16
N GLY A 219 2.79 1.71 -9.16
CA GLY A 219 2.97 1.16 -7.82
C GLY A 219 1.65 0.84 -7.12
N GLU A 220 0.66 1.71 -7.20
CA GLU A 220 -0.66 1.49 -6.63
C GLU A 220 -1.40 0.34 -7.32
N ALA A 221 -1.36 0.26 -8.65
CA ALA A 221 -1.95 -0.83 -9.41
C ALA A 221 -1.34 -2.19 -9.04
N VAL A 222 -0.02 -2.24 -8.83
CA VAL A 222 0.68 -3.46 -8.39
C VAL A 222 0.30 -3.82 -6.94
N LYS A 223 0.16 -2.83 -6.06
CA LYS A 223 -0.11 -3.04 -4.63
C LYS A 223 -1.55 -3.45 -4.34
N ARG A 224 -2.52 -2.83 -5.03
CA ARG A 224 -3.97 -3.03 -4.79
C ARG A 224 -4.66 -3.91 -5.83
N GLY A 225 -3.93 -4.36 -6.85
CA GLY A 225 -4.51 -4.94 -8.04
C GLY A 225 -5.07 -3.86 -8.98
N ILE A 226 -5.07 -4.18 -10.28
CA ILE A 226 -5.56 -3.30 -11.34
C ILE A 226 -7.10 -3.32 -11.32
N PRO A 227 -7.77 -2.21 -11.00
CA PRO A 227 -9.22 -2.19 -10.91
C PRO A 227 -9.85 -2.21 -12.31
N ILE A 228 -10.69 -3.22 -12.58
CA ILE A 228 -11.45 -3.42 -13.81
C ILE A 228 -12.94 -3.45 -13.48
N ALA A 229 -13.74 -2.62 -14.11
CA ALA A 229 -15.19 -2.67 -13.97
C ALA A 229 -15.83 -3.50 -15.09
N ILE A 230 -16.81 -4.36 -14.75
CA ILE A 230 -17.61 -5.08 -15.73
C ILE A 230 -19.01 -4.46 -15.71
N VAL A 231 -19.41 -3.84 -16.81
CA VAL A 231 -20.74 -3.18 -16.95
C VAL A 231 -21.55 -3.83 -18.07
N GLY A 232 -22.86 -3.62 -18.09
CA GLY A 232 -23.76 -4.12 -19.14
C GLY A 232 -25.15 -4.38 -18.62
N SER A 233 -26.10 -4.58 -19.53
CA SER A 233 -27.52 -4.84 -19.25
C SER A 233 -27.73 -6.06 -18.36
N PRO A 234 -28.86 -6.20 -17.66
CA PRO A 234 -29.21 -7.43 -16.95
C PRO A 234 -29.19 -8.63 -17.88
N ASN A 235 -28.76 -9.81 -17.39
CA ASN A 235 -28.70 -11.07 -18.11
C ASN A 235 -27.82 -11.10 -19.37
N VAL A 236 -26.98 -10.11 -19.59
CA VAL A 236 -26.00 -10.10 -20.69
C VAL A 236 -24.86 -11.13 -20.50
N GLY A 237 -24.74 -11.70 -19.30
CA GLY A 237 -23.76 -12.77 -19.01
C GLY A 237 -22.58 -12.36 -18.14
N LYS A 238 -22.65 -11.20 -17.44
CA LYS A 238 -21.56 -10.70 -16.56
C LYS A 238 -21.11 -11.74 -15.54
N SER A 239 -22.03 -12.28 -14.76
CA SER A 239 -21.71 -13.28 -13.73
C SER A 239 -21.16 -14.58 -14.32
N THR A 240 -21.57 -14.96 -15.52
CA THR A 240 -21.05 -16.14 -16.22
C THR A 240 -19.60 -15.92 -16.65
N LEU A 241 -19.28 -14.78 -17.25
CA LEU A 241 -17.92 -14.40 -17.60
C LEU A 241 -17.04 -14.31 -16.35
N LEU A 242 -17.53 -13.64 -15.30
CA LEU A 242 -16.83 -13.51 -14.03
C LEU A 242 -16.48 -14.88 -13.42
N ASN A 243 -17.46 -15.80 -13.37
CA ASN A 243 -17.25 -17.16 -12.86
C ASN A 243 -16.24 -17.94 -13.70
N ASN A 244 -16.25 -17.78 -15.02
CA ASN A 244 -15.26 -18.43 -15.89
C ASN A 244 -13.86 -17.84 -15.73
N LEU A 245 -13.75 -16.52 -15.55
CA LEU A 245 -12.46 -15.85 -15.27
C LEU A 245 -11.90 -16.27 -13.90
N LEU A 246 -12.76 -16.47 -12.91
CA LEU A 246 -12.40 -16.90 -11.56
C LEU A 246 -12.22 -18.43 -11.42
N GLY A 247 -12.88 -19.22 -12.27
CA GLY A 247 -12.91 -20.70 -12.19
C GLY A 247 -11.72 -21.43 -12.83
N GLU A 248 -10.86 -20.79 -13.62
CA GLU A 248 -9.56 -21.34 -13.98
C GLU A 248 -8.65 -21.31 -12.74
N ASP A 249 -7.90 -22.37 -12.45
CA ASP A 249 -7.03 -22.68 -11.28
C ASP A 249 -6.09 -21.56 -10.77
N ARG A 250 -6.41 -20.30 -11.04
CA ARG A 250 -5.59 -19.10 -10.79
C ARG A 250 -6.23 -18.03 -9.91
N ALA A 251 -7.49 -18.21 -9.53
CA ALA A 251 -8.19 -17.25 -8.65
C ALA A 251 -8.07 -17.71 -7.20
N ILE A 252 -7.37 -16.95 -6.39
CA ILE A 252 -7.44 -17.07 -4.93
C ILE A 252 -8.60 -16.19 -4.49
N VAL A 253 -9.76 -16.78 -4.21
CA VAL A 253 -10.82 -16.10 -3.46
C VAL A 253 -10.32 -15.99 -2.04
N SER A 254 -9.90 -14.82 -1.61
CA SER A 254 -9.57 -14.61 -0.20
C SER A 254 -10.87 -14.39 0.56
N ASP A 255 -11.38 -15.43 1.22
CA ASP A 255 -12.33 -15.29 2.31
C ASP A 255 -11.63 -14.59 3.50
N VAL A 256 -11.44 -13.30 3.42
CA VAL A 256 -11.10 -12.51 4.60
C VAL A 256 -12.40 -12.30 5.38
N GLU A 257 -12.66 -13.17 6.37
CA GLU A 257 -13.73 -12.98 7.34
C GLU A 257 -13.59 -11.59 7.99
N GLY A 258 -14.52 -10.69 7.68
CA GLY A 258 -14.60 -9.37 8.31
C GLY A 258 -15.22 -8.27 7.45
N THR A 259 -15.51 -8.52 6.17
CA THR A 259 -16.11 -7.53 5.26
C THR A 259 -17.47 -8.01 4.71
N THR A 260 -18.32 -8.57 5.58
CA THR A 260 -19.67 -8.96 5.24
C THR A 260 -20.55 -7.73 5.12
N ARG A 261 -20.59 -7.11 3.95
CA ARG A 261 -21.67 -6.28 3.35
C ARG A 261 -21.24 -5.51 2.10
N ASP A 262 -20.06 -5.70 1.60
CA ASP A 262 -19.51 -4.92 0.49
C ASP A 262 -19.34 -5.81 -0.75
N THR A 263 -19.61 -5.25 -1.91
CA THR A 263 -19.49 -5.76 -3.28
C THR A 263 -18.57 -6.98 -3.43
N ILE A 264 -19.00 -8.01 -4.16
CA ILE A 264 -18.20 -9.20 -4.48
C ILE A 264 -17.02 -8.73 -5.32
N GLU A 265 -15.89 -8.45 -4.68
CA GLU A 265 -14.62 -8.18 -5.36
C GLU A 265 -13.98 -9.52 -5.71
N GLY A 266 -13.83 -9.80 -7.00
CA GLY A 266 -13.06 -10.95 -7.49
C GLY A 266 -11.62 -10.53 -7.75
N HIS A 267 -10.65 -11.31 -7.28
CA HIS A 267 -9.23 -11.11 -7.60
C HIS A 267 -8.80 -12.13 -8.66
N LEU A 268 -8.25 -11.65 -9.77
CA LEU A 268 -7.81 -12.47 -10.90
C LEU A 268 -6.31 -12.26 -11.10
N PHE A 269 -5.55 -13.36 -11.15
CA PHE A 269 -4.10 -13.31 -11.37
C PHE A 269 -3.77 -13.74 -12.81
N ILE A 270 -3.31 -12.79 -13.63
CA ILE A 270 -2.94 -13.00 -15.03
C ILE A 270 -1.47 -12.64 -15.20
N TYR A 271 -0.64 -13.60 -15.65
CA TYR A 271 0.79 -13.40 -15.92
C TYR A 271 1.57 -12.69 -14.80
N GLY A 272 1.17 -12.93 -13.53
CA GLY A 272 1.82 -12.35 -12.33
C GLY A 272 1.33 -10.97 -11.95
N GLN A 273 0.34 -10.41 -12.67
CA GLN A 273 -0.39 -9.20 -12.30
C GLN A 273 -1.71 -9.57 -11.61
N GLU A 274 -2.08 -8.79 -10.64
CA GLU A 274 -3.37 -8.90 -9.95
C GLU A 274 -4.36 -7.91 -10.53
N PHE A 275 -5.54 -8.40 -10.92
CA PHE A 275 -6.67 -7.60 -11.38
C PHE A 275 -7.78 -7.71 -10.35
N ARG A 276 -8.31 -6.57 -9.93
CA ARG A 276 -9.45 -6.48 -9.04
C ARG A 276 -10.70 -6.20 -9.86
N LEU A 277 -11.56 -7.22 -9.96
CA LEU A 277 -12.80 -7.13 -10.71
C LEU A 277 -13.89 -6.49 -9.84
N ILE A 278 -14.41 -5.36 -10.29
CA ILE A 278 -15.50 -4.64 -9.66
C ILE A 278 -16.79 -5.11 -10.31
N ASP A 279 -17.64 -5.83 -9.56
CA ASP A 279 -18.95 -6.27 -10.07
C ASP A 279 -19.96 -5.12 -9.94
N THR A 280 -20.49 -4.69 -11.08
CA THR A 280 -21.52 -3.65 -11.17
C THR A 280 -22.95 -4.22 -11.26
N ALA A 281 -23.20 -5.43 -10.78
CA ALA A 281 -24.51 -6.07 -10.81
C ALA A 281 -25.65 -5.23 -10.13
N GLY A 282 -25.27 -4.18 -9.38
CA GLY A 282 -26.17 -3.30 -8.65
C GLY A 282 -26.63 -2.01 -9.36
N LEU A 283 -26.36 -1.80 -10.65
CA LEU A 283 -26.86 -0.62 -11.39
C LEU A 283 -28.36 -0.73 -11.75
N ARG A 284 -29.17 -1.27 -10.86
CA ARG A 284 -30.64 -1.22 -11.02
C ARG A 284 -31.20 0.06 -10.41
N GLU A 285 -32.07 0.74 -11.14
CA GLU A 285 -32.97 1.70 -10.53
C GLU A 285 -33.91 0.96 -9.57
N THR A 286 -33.82 1.25 -8.29
CA THR A 286 -34.76 0.79 -7.28
C THR A 286 -35.27 2.01 -6.54
N ASP A 287 -36.58 2.01 -6.26
CA ASP A 287 -37.23 3.01 -5.42
C ASP A 287 -36.91 2.85 -3.92
N ASP A 288 -36.01 1.92 -3.56
CA ASP A 288 -35.60 1.69 -2.17
C ASP A 288 -34.44 2.62 -1.77
N PRO A 289 -34.61 3.46 -0.72
CA PRO A 289 -33.57 4.38 -0.25
C PRO A 289 -32.25 3.69 0.18
N VAL A 290 -32.28 2.42 0.55
CA VAL A 290 -31.09 1.65 0.95
C VAL A 290 -30.30 1.19 -0.29
N GLU A 291 -31.00 0.86 -1.38
CA GLU A 291 -30.39 0.47 -2.66
C GLU A 291 -29.88 1.69 -3.46
N SER A 292 -30.49 2.87 -3.31
CA SER A 292 -29.99 4.12 -3.92
C SER A 292 -28.63 4.55 -3.38
N LEU A 293 -28.29 4.22 -2.13
CA LEU A 293 -26.96 4.37 -1.56
C LEU A 293 -25.93 3.41 -2.21
N GLY A 294 -26.38 2.23 -2.64
CA GLY A 294 -25.59 1.25 -3.39
C GLY A 294 -25.19 1.76 -4.79
N ILE A 295 -26.11 2.37 -5.52
CA ILE A 295 -25.87 2.90 -6.88
C ILE A 295 -24.79 3.99 -6.86
N GLY A 296 -24.85 4.93 -5.92
CA GLY A 296 -23.85 5.99 -5.78
C GLY A 296 -22.46 5.47 -5.39
N ARG A 297 -22.36 4.30 -4.74
CA ARG A 297 -21.10 3.62 -4.43
C ARG A 297 -20.55 2.93 -5.68
N THR A 298 -21.39 2.18 -6.39
CA THR A 298 -21.03 1.48 -7.64
C THR A 298 -20.54 2.45 -8.71
N LEU A 299 -21.15 3.62 -8.89
CA LEU A 299 -20.68 4.65 -9.83
C LEU A 299 -19.30 5.19 -9.45
N ARG A 300 -19.02 5.40 -8.16
CA ARG A 300 -17.68 5.82 -7.70
C ARG A 300 -16.63 4.74 -7.92
N GLU A 301 -16.98 3.49 -7.74
CA GLU A 301 -16.08 2.36 -7.99
C GLU A 301 -15.78 2.20 -9.49
N VAL A 302 -16.79 2.36 -10.34
CA VAL A 302 -16.59 2.41 -11.81
C VAL A 302 -15.67 3.57 -12.21
N SER A 303 -15.81 4.75 -11.59
CA SER A 303 -14.92 5.90 -11.84
C SER A 303 -13.48 5.64 -11.39
N SER A 304 -13.24 4.70 -10.48
CA SER A 304 -11.90 4.32 -10.03
C SER A 304 -11.25 3.22 -10.89
N ALA A 305 -12.02 2.58 -11.78
CA ALA A 305 -11.51 1.56 -12.69
C ALA A 305 -10.50 2.15 -13.68
N LEU A 306 -9.51 1.37 -14.08
CA LEU A 306 -8.58 1.75 -15.14
C LEU A 306 -9.06 1.28 -16.53
N LEU A 307 -9.97 0.31 -16.55
CA LEU A 307 -10.61 -0.18 -17.77
C LEU A 307 -12.04 -0.61 -17.44
N ILE A 308 -12.94 -0.32 -18.35
CA ILE A 308 -14.32 -0.81 -18.32
C ILE A 308 -14.48 -1.90 -19.40
N LEU A 309 -14.84 -3.11 -18.98
CA LEU A 309 -15.31 -4.17 -19.85
C LEU A 309 -16.82 -4.04 -20.00
N TRP A 310 -17.28 -3.51 -21.12
CA TRP A 310 -18.70 -3.33 -21.37
C TRP A 310 -19.28 -4.51 -22.12
N MET A 311 -20.04 -5.35 -21.41
CA MET A 311 -20.70 -6.53 -21.99
C MET A 311 -22.04 -6.17 -22.63
N ILE A 312 -22.22 -6.55 -23.87
CA ILE A 312 -23.38 -6.25 -24.71
C ILE A 312 -23.85 -7.55 -25.41
N ASP A 313 -25.16 -7.77 -25.44
CA ASP A 313 -25.77 -8.77 -26.33
C ASP A 313 -26.03 -8.08 -27.68
N PRO A 314 -25.45 -8.52 -28.81
CA PRO A 314 -25.63 -7.89 -30.12
C PRO A 314 -27.10 -7.80 -30.59
N ARG A 315 -28.02 -8.53 -29.95
CA ARG A 315 -29.47 -8.51 -30.21
C ARG A 315 -30.19 -7.35 -29.50
N GLU A 316 -29.51 -6.69 -28.56
CA GLU A 316 -30.08 -5.51 -27.89
C GLU A 316 -30.35 -4.36 -28.87
N THR A 317 -31.30 -3.50 -28.52
CA THR A 317 -31.57 -2.31 -29.30
C THR A 317 -30.50 -1.22 -29.04
N THR A 318 -30.26 -0.38 -30.02
CA THR A 318 -29.29 0.73 -29.86
C THR A 318 -29.70 1.68 -28.75
N GLU A 319 -31.00 1.89 -28.53
CA GLU A 319 -31.52 2.74 -27.45
C GLU A 319 -31.17 2.19 -26.06
N ALA A 320 -31.23 0.86 -25.87
CA ALA A 320 -30.84 0.22 -24.63
C ALA A 320 -29.33 0.33 -24.35
N VAL A 321 -28.51 0.22 -25.41
CA VAL A 321 -27.07 0.42 -25.32
C VAL A 321 -26.75 1.88 -24.99
N ASP A 322 -27.40 2.85 -25.62
CA ASP A 322 -27.25 4.28 -25.35
C ASP A 322 -27.64 4.64 -23.91
N GLU A 323 -28.63 3.95 -23.33
CA GLU A 323 -29.02 4.16 -21.93
C GLU A 323 -27.91 3.77 -20.97
N VAL A 324 -27.23 2.64 -21.21
CA VAL A 324 -26.07 2.21 -20.41
C VAL A 324 -24.92 3.18 -20.59
N TRP A 325 -24.61 3.59 -21.83
CA TRP A 325 -23.55 4.55 -22.13
C TRP A 325 -23.72 5.88 -21.39
N ARG A 326 -24.93 6.43 -21.38
CA ARG A 326 -25.24 7.69 -20.67
C ARG A 326 -25.11 7.61 -19.14
N LYS A 327 -25.17 6.41 -18.57
CA LYS A 327 -24.97 6.19 -17.12
C LYS A 327 -23.49 6.08 -16.74
N LEU A 328 -22.58 5.90 -17.70
CA LEU A 328 -21.15 5.89 -17.41
C LEU A 328 -20.67 7.30 -17.03
N PRO A 329 -19.66 7.42 -16.15
CA PRO A 329 -19.10 8.72 -15.75
C PRO A 329 -18.55 9.49 -16.95
N SER A 330 -18.64 10.82 -16.94
CA SER A 330 -18.08 11.68 -18.01
C SER A 330 -16.57 11.57 -18.16
N ASP A 331 -15.87 11.27 -17.03
CA ASP A 331 -14.43 11.01 -16.99
C ASP A 331 -14.14 9.51 -17.12
N THR A 332 -14.88 8.85 -18.01
CA THR A 332 -14.82 7.41 -18.21
C THR A 332 -13.41 6.97 -18.60
N PRO A 333 -12.82 5.97 -17.90
CA PRO A 333 -11.58 5.34 -18.35
C PRO A 333 -11.79 4.66 -19.69
N GLU A 334 -10.75 4.07 -20.25
CA GLU A 334 -10.84 3.31 -21.49
C GLU A 334 -11.93 2.25 -21.43
N VAL A 335 -12.74 2.15 -22.48
CA VAL A 335 -13.87 1.22 -22.57
C VAL A 335 -13.59 0.22 -23.70
N VAL A 336 -13.66 -1.06 -23.35
CA VAL A 336 -13.64 -2.17 -24.31
C VAL A 336 -14.99 -2.85 -24.30
N ALA A 337 -15.62 -2.96 -25.46
CA ALA A 337 -16.89 -3.66 -25.62
C ALA A 337 -16.67 -5.14 -25.85
N LEU A 338 -17.39 -5.96 -25.08
CA LEU A 338 -17.44 -7.41 -25.22
C LEU A 338 -18.81 -7.81 -25.77
N LEU A 339 -18.88 -8.13 -27.08
CA LEU A 339 -20.10 -8.66 -27.70
C LEU A 339 -20.26 -10.13 -27.30
N ASN A 340 -21.12 -10.34 -26.31
CA ASN A 340 -21.35 -11.66 -25.74
C ASN A 340 -22.41 -12.45 -26.53
N LYS A 341 -22.45 -13.77 -26.29
CA LYS A 341 -23.33 -14.72 -26.98
C LYS A 341 -23.07 -14.76 -28.49
N SER A 342 -21.80 -14.62 -28.89
CA SER A 342 -21.43 -14.62 -30.32
C SER A 342 -21.80 -15.92 -31.06
N ASP A 343 -21.98 -17.01 -30.31
CA ASP A 343 -22.51 -18.29 -30.80
C ASP A 343 -24.02 -18.32 -31.11
N GLU A 344 -24.77 -17.36 -30.57
CA GLU A 344 -26.22 -17.23 -30.73
C GLU A 344 -26.61 -16.04 -31.65
N THR A 345 -25.61 -15.29 -32.18
CA THR A 345 -25.83 -14.05 -32.94
C THR A 345 -25.27 -14.15 -34.34
N THR A 346 -25.91 -13.43 -35.29
CA THR A 346 -25.46 -13.39 -36.68
C THR A 346 -24.30 -12.39 -36.89
N PRO A 347 -23.48 -12.57 -37.95
CA PRO A 347 -22.45 -11.58 -38.27
C PRO A 347 -23.01 -10.16 -38.51
N GLU A 348 -24.21 -10.06 -39.07
CA GLU A 348 -24.89 -8.79 -39.35
C GLU A 348 -25.28 -8.06 -38.05
N GLU A 349 -25.79 -8.79 -37.05
CA GLU A 349 -26.13 -8.22 -35.74
C GLU A 349 -24.86 -7.70 -35.05
N ARG A 350 -23.77 -8.46 -35.08
CA ARG A 350 -22.48 -8.02 -34.48
C ARG A 350 -21.90 -6.83 -35.21
N SER A 351 -21.92 -6.80 -36.56
CA SER A 351 -21.43 -5.67 -37.34
C SER A 351 -22.23 -4.39 -37.04
N ARG A 352 -23.58 -4.50 -37.04
CA ARG A 352 -24.47 -3.37 -36.69
C ARG A 352 -24.12 -2.80 -35.30
N MET A 353 -23.94 -3.66 -34.33
CA MET A 353 -23.61 -3.25 -32.96
C MET A 353 -22.21 -2.62 -32.89
N SER A 354 -21.23 -3.19 -33.56
CA SER A 354 -19.87 -2.62 -33.63
C SER A 354 -19.86 -1.24 -34.27
N ASP A 355 -20.61 -1.04 -35.36
CA ASP A 355 -20.72 0.27 -36.03
C ASP A 355 -21.39 1.31 -35.11
N HIS A 356 -22.41 0.90 -34.35
CA HIS A 356 -23.06 1.77 -33.38
C HIS A 356 -22.10 2.16 -32.23
N LEU A 357 -21.37 1.20 -31.67
CA LEU A 357 -20.37 1.44 -30.61
C LEU A 357 -19.25 2.35 -31.09
N ALA A 358 -18.79 2.19 -32.32
CA ALA A 358 -17.82 3.11 -32.92
C ALA A 358 -18.35 4.54 -32.98
N SER A 359 -19.65 4.75 -33.26
CA SER A 359 -20.27 6.07 -33.24
C SER A 359 -20.34 6.69 -31.84
N LEU A 360 -20.31 5.90 -30.78
CA LEU A 360 -20.23 6.34 -29.39
C LEU A 360 -18.78 6.59 -28.93
N GLY A 361 -17.78 6.28 -29.77
CA GLY A 361 -16.36 6.45 -29.43
C GLY A 361 -15.70 5.20 -28.83
N VAL A 362 -16.38 4.06 -28.82
CA VAL A 362 -15.80 2.78 -28.37
C VAL A 362 -15.16 2.10 -29.59
N HIS A 363 -13.83 2.04 -29.59
CA HIS A 363 -13.08 1.57 -30.77
C HIS A 363 -12.57 0.13 -30.65
N GLU A 364 -12.45 -0.40 -29.44
CA GLU A 364 -12.07 -1.79 -29.23
C GLU A 364 -13.31 -2.65 -28.90
N VAL A 365 -13.63 -3.58 -29.80
CA VAL A 365 -14.79 -4.48 -29.69
C VAL A 365 -14.30 -5.90 -29.90
N ILE A 366 -14.70 -6.81 -29.01
CA ILE A 366 -14.29 -8.21 -29.04
C ILE A 366 -15.53 -9.11 -28.96
N ASP A 367 -15.65 -10.04 -29.92
CA ASP A 367 -16.67 -11.09 -29.87
C ASP A 367 -16.27 -12.18 -28.89
N ILE A 368 -17.18 -12.51 -27.96
CA ILE A 368 -16.99 -13.55 -26.96
C ILE A 368 -18.22 -14.44 -26.82
N THR A 369 -17.99 -15.65 -26.33
CA THR A 369 -19.03 -16.54 -25.78
C THR A 369 -18.70 -16.76 -24.31
N GLY A 370 -19.28 -15.90 -23.45
CA GLY A 370 -18.88 -15.82 -22.02
C GLY A 370 -19.08 -17.11 -21.22
N ARG A 371 -19.82 -18.10 -21.75
CA ARG A 371 -19.97 -19.45 -21.19
C ARG A 371 -18.85 -20.41 -21.61
N ASP A 372 -18.05 -20.07 -22.62
CA ASP A 372 -16.93 -20.90 -23.09
C ASP A 372 -15.64 -20.48 -22.36
N PRO A 373 -15.03 -21.35 -21.55
CA PRO A 373 -13.77 -21.04 -20.89
C PRO A 373 -12.63 -20.66 -21.84
N LEU A 374 -12.60 -21.23 -23.06
CA LEU A 374 -11.59 -20.89 -24.06
C LEU A 374 -11.72 -19.44 -24.55
N GLU A 375 -12.92 -18.92 -24.60
CA GLU A 375 -13.19 -17.53 -24.97
C GLU A 375 -12.84 -16.54 -23.83
N ALA A 376 -12.90 -16.97 -22.57
CA ALA A 376 -12.44 -16.20 -21.42
C ALA A 376 -10.94 -15.82 -21.57
N LYS A 377 -10.15 -16.66 -22.24
CA LYS A 377 -8.75 -16.38 -22.55
C LYS A 377 -8.57 -15.11 -23.40
N LYS A 378 -9.49 -14.81 -24.31
CA LYS A 378 -9.42 -13.55 -25.09
C LYS A 378 -9.46 -12.33 -24.16
N VAL A 379 -10.26 -12.39 -23.10
CA VAL A 379 -10.36 -11.32 -22.11
C VAL A 379 -9.07 -11.24 -21.26
N THR A 380 -8.51 -12.37 -20.85
CA THR A 380 -7.24 -12.38 -20.10
C THR A 380 -6.07 -11.87 -20.95
N ASP A 381 -6.00 -12.23 -22.22
CA ASP A 381 -4.98 -11.74 -23.16
C ASP A 381 -5.16 -10.23 -23.45
N LEU A 382 -6.42 -9.76 -23.54
CA LEU A 382 -6.75 -8.34 -23.63
C LEU A 382 -6.21 -7.58 -22.42
N LEU A 383 -6.56 -8.01 -21.21
CA LEU A 383 -6.12 -7.37 -19.96
C LEU A 383 -4.58 -7.32 -19.85
N HIS A 384 -3.93 -8.43 -20.18
CA HIS A 384 -2.46 -8.45 -20.17
C HIS A 384 -1.86 -7.45 -21.17
N ARG A 385 -2.42 -7.32 -22.37
CA ARG A 385 -1.96 -6.39 -23.40
C ARG A 385 -2.14 -4.92 -22.98
N HIS A 386 -3.30 -4.57 -22.43
CA HIS A 386 -3.59 -3.21 -21.97
C HIS A 386 -2.69 -2.77 -20.83
N PHE A 387 -2.35 -3.68 -19.92
CA PHE A 387 -1.62 -3.34 -18.70
C PHE A 387 -0.18 -3.87 -18.68
N ALA A 388 0.37 -4.26 -19.82
CA ALA A 388 1.76 -4.70 -19.93
C ALA A 388 2.78 -3.65 -19.43
N ASN A 389 2.47 -2.36 -19.60
CA ASN A 389 3.28 -1.23 -19.13
C ASN A 389 3.21 -1.01 -17.60
N LEU A 390 2.24 -1.62 -16.91
CA LEU A 390 2.14 -1.56 -15.45
C LEU A 390 2.92 -2.69 -14.74
N VAL A 391 3.58 -3.56 -15.49
CA VAL A 391 4.50 -4.55 -14.91
C VAL A 391 5.72 -3.83 -14.36
N VAL A 392 6.01 -4.01 -13.07
CA VAL A 392 7.23 -3.50 -12.45
C VAL A 392 8.39 -4.42 -12.81
N ALA A 393 9.39 -3.89 -13.52
CA ALA A 393 10.58 -4.63 -13.87
C ALA A 393 11.43 -4.97 -12.63
N GLU A 394 12.28 -5.99 -12.74
CA GLU A 394 13.17 -6.34 -11.63
C GLU A 394 14.15 -5.20 -11.36
N GLY A 395 14.15 -4.73 -10.10
CA GLY A 395 15.00 -3.62 -9.67
C GLY A 395 14.50 -2.21 -10.04
N GLU A 396 13.36 -2.09 -10.72
CA GLU A 396 12.73 -0.81 -10.99
C GLU A 396 12.27 -0.16 -9.68
N VAL A 397 12.59 1.12 -9.51
CA VAL A 397 12.17 1.92 -8.37
C VAL A 397 10.88 2.65 -8.72
N VAL A 398 9.80 2.30 -8.01
CA VAL A 398 8.49 2.94 -8.18
C VAL A 398 7.97 3.43 -6.83
N VAL A 399 7.18 4.49 -6.86
CA VAL A 399 6.47 5.01 -5.69
C VAL A 399 5.24 4.16 -5.43
N SER A 400 5.03 3.73 -4.19
CA SER A 400 3.84 2.96 -3.79
C SER A 400 2.95 3.69 -2.78
N ASN A 401 3.33 4.89 -2.36
CA ASN A 401 2.65 5.68 -1.34
C ASN A 401 2.23 7.04 -1.90
N LEU A 402 0.94 7.38 -1.71
CA LEU A 402 0.37 8.65 -2.18
C LEU A 402 1.10 9.86 -1.59
N ARG A 403 1.45 9.83 -0.29
CA ARG A 403 2.19 10.90 0.39
C ARG A 403 3.51 11.18 -0.35
N GLN A 404 4.29 10.12 -0.63
CA GLN A 404 5.57 10.23 -1.34
C GLN A 404 5.37 10.81 -2.76
N SER A 405 4.35 10.34 -3.49
CA SER A 405 4.02 10.87 -4.82
C SER A 405 3.65 12.36 -4.78
N MET A 406 2.83 12.77 -3.82
CA MET A 406 2.44 14.18 -3.67
C MET A 406 3.63 15.07 -3.28
N ALA A 407 4.53 14.60 -2.43
CA ALA A 407 5.74 15.34 -2.07
C ALA A 407 6.69 15.49 -3.27
N LEU A 408 6.92 14.42 -4.03
CA LEU A 408 7.69 14.48 -5.29
C LEU A 408 7.04 15.43 -6.30
N ARG A 409 5.71 15.44 -6.40
CA ARG A 409 5.00 16.37 -7.28
C ARG A 409 5.23 17.81 -6.88
N ARG A 410 5.13 18.15 -5.58
CA ARG A 410 5.46 19.50 -5.08
C ARG A 410 6.90 19.90 -5.39
N ALA A 411 7.86 18.96 -5.27
CA ALA A 411 9.24 19.22 -5.65
C ALA A 411 9.38 19.52 -7.16
N ALA A 412 8.72 18.75 -8.03
CA ALA A 412 8.70 18.98 -9.46
C ALA A 412 8.04 20.32 -9.83
N ASP A 413 6.95 20.70 -9.17
CA ASP A 413 6.26 22.00 -9.37
C ASP A 413 7.15 23.17 -8.89
N GLY A 414 7.93 23.00 -7.81
CA GLY A 414 8.95 23.97 -7.38
C GLY A 414 10.03 24.16 -8.45
N LEU A 415 10.57 23.07 -8.98
CA LEU A 415 11.55 23.11 -10.08
C LEU A 415 10.99 23.78 -11.35
N ALA A 416 9.70 23.55 -11.67
CA ALA A 416 9.06 24.22 -12.80
C ALA A 416 9.04 25.75 -12.62
N ARG A 417 8.75 26.23 -11.39
CA ARG A 417 8.81 27.69 -11.10
C ARG A 417 10.23 28.24 -11.24
N VAL A 418 11.25 27.48 -10.81
CA VAL A 418 12.65 27.86 -11.02
C VAL A 418 13.00 27.97 -12.50
N GLU A 419 12.59 26.98 -13.32
CA GLU A 419 12.79 27.01 -14.78
C GLU A 419 12.13 28.23 -15.44
N GLU A 420 10.87 28.51 -15.08
CA GLU A 420 10.15 29.70 -15.58
C GLU A 420 10.84 30.99 -15.16
N GLY A 421 11.27 31.06 -13.90
CA GLY A 421 11.99 32.20 -13.38
C GLY A 421 13.35 32.44 -14.02
N LEU A 422 14.12 31.37 -14.32
CA LEU A 422 15.38 31.45 -15.06
C LEU A 422 15.15 31.95 -16.50
N LYS A 423 14.09 31.46 -17.18
CA LYS A 423 13.72 31.90 -18.54
C LYS A 423 13.22 33.36 -18.57
N ALA A 424 12.60 33.81 -17.49
CA ALA A 424 12.08 35.17 -17.34
C ALA A 424 13.09 36.15 -16.72
N ASP A 425 14.33 35.74 -16.52
CA ASP A 425 15.40 36.53 -15.90
C ASP A 425 15.03 37.10 -14.52
N GLN A 426 14.32 36.30 -13.71
CA GLN A 426 13.91 36.73 -12.38
C GLN A 426 15.09 36.85 -11.40
N PRO A 427 14.94 37.65 -10.33
CA PRO A 427 15.96 37.80 -9.29
C PRO A 427 16.30 36.45 -8.64
N THR A 428 17.59 36.18 -8.46
CA THR A 428 18.14 34.92 -7.88
C THR A 428 17.56 34.59 -6.52
N VAL A 429 17.19 35.59 -5.70
CA VAL A 429 16.55 35.41 -4.39
C VAL A 429 15.23 34.64 -4.48
N LEU A 430 14.40 34.91 -5.52
CA LEU A 430 13.13 34.19 -5.71
C LEU A 430 13.38 32.75 -6.16
N LEU A 431 14.34 32.54 -7.04
CA LEU A 431 14.74 31.19 -7.51
C LEU A 431 15.28 30.34 -6.37
N ALA A 432 16.10 30.92 -5.50
CA ALA A 432 16.63 30.25 -4.31
C ALA A 432 15.52 29.85 -3.33
N GLN A 433 14.44 30.67 -3.19
CA GLN A 433 13.29 30.31 -2.36
C GLN A 433 12.52 29.10 -2.95
N ASP A 434 12.23 29.11 -4.26
CA ASP A 434 11.54 28.01 -4.90
C ASP A 434 12.34 26.69 -4.83
N LEU A 435 13.67 26.77 -4.92
CA LEU A 435 14.54 25.58 -4.72
C LEU A 435 14.54 25.09 -3.27
N ARG A 436 14.51 25.98 -2.27
CA ARG A 436 14.37 25.58 -0.87
C ARG A 436 13.06 24.85 -0.64
N ASP A 437 11.96 25.35 -1.22
CA ASP A 437 10.65 24.70 -1.11
C ASP A 437 10.65 23.33 -1.79
N ALA A 438 11.28 23.20 -2.96
CA ALA A 438 11.44 21.93 -3.65
C ALA A 438 12.30 20.93 -2.84
N THR A 439 13.40 21.39 -2.23
CA THR A 439 14.26 20.57 -1.37
C THR A 439 13.52 20.11 -0.12
N ALA A 440 12.77 21.00 0.53
CA ALA A 440 11.95 20.64 1.71
C ALA A 440 10.90 19.55 1.36
N ALA A 441 10.31 19.61 0.17
CA ALA A 441 9.41 18.56 -0.29
C ALA A 441 10.13 17.21 -0.49
N MET A 442 11.37 17.20 -0.95
CA MET A 442 12.19 15.99 -1.04
C MET A 442 12.60 15.45 0.34
N ASP A 443 12.90 16.33 1.30
CA ASP A 443 13.20 15.94 2.69
C ASP A 443 12.02 15.22 3.35
N GLU A 444 10.79 15.62 3.02
CA GLU A 444 9.57 14.91 3.46
C GLU A 444 9.48 13.47 2.89
N VAL A 445 9.95 13.25 1.65
CA VAL A 445 9.96 11.91 1.04
C VAL A 445 10.98 11.00 1.73
N VAL A 446 12.18 11.51 2.00
CA VAL A 446 13.26 10.77 2.70
C VAL A 446 12.85 10.50 4.16
N GLY A 447 12.08 11.40 4.78
CA GLY A 447 11.66 11.31 6.18
C GLY A 447 12.63 11.99 7.13
N ASP A 448 13.42 12.96 6.66
CA ASP A 448 14.29 13.79 7.50
C ASP A 448 13.45 14.81 8.32
N ILE A 449 12.27 15.17 7.83
CA ILE A 449 11.27 15.98 8.54
C ILE A 449 10.15 15.06 9.04
N VAL A 450 10.20 14.70 10.33
CA VAL A 450 9.23 13.82 10.98
C VAL A 450 8.47 14.61 12.04
N THR A 451 7.20 14.96 11.75
CA THR A 451 6.29 15.56 12.74
C THR A 451 5.49 14.48 13.46
N GLU A 452 5.05 14.75 14.71
CA GLU A 452 4.20 13.79 15.46
C GLU A 452 2.91 13.50 14.70
N ASP A 453 2.24 14.50 14.11
CA ASP A 453 1.03 14.34 13.31
C ASP A 453 1.23 13.41 12.11
N LEU A 454 2.39 13.49 11.45
CA LEU A 454 2.75 12.63 10.33
C LEU A 454 2.94 11.18 10.79
N LEU A 455 3.61 10.96 11.91
CA LEU A 455 3.77 9.62 12.49
C LEU A 455 2.40 9.03 12.87
N ASP A 456 1.56 9.78 13.54
CA ASP A 456 0.22 9.34 13.96
C ASP A 456 -0.64 8.97 12.74
N SER A 457 -0.61 9.77 11.68
CA SER A 457 -1.31 9.47 10.43
C SER A 457 -0.84 8.15 9.80
N ILE A 458 0.47 7.94 9.70
CA ILE A 458 1.05 6.74 9.09
C ILE A 458 0.74 5.50 9.94
N PHE A 459 1.02 5.56 11.24
CA PHE A 459 0.89 4.38 12.12
C PHE A 459 -0.56 4.04 12.48
N SER A 460 -1.51 4.95 12.31
CA SER A 460 -2.95 4.66 12.49
C SER A 460 -3.46 3.54 11.58
N HIS A 461 -2.83 3.31 10.43
CA HIS A 461 -3.19 2.28 9.45
C HIS A 461 -2.45 0.95 9.64
N PHE A 462 -1.53 0.87 10.62
CA PHE A 462 -0.80 -0.37 10.90
C PHE A 462 -1.69 -1.36 11.64
N CYS A 463 -1.35 -2.65 11.48
CA CYS A 463 -2.04 -3.71 12.21
C CYS A 463 -1.80 -3.58 13.72
N ILE A 464 -2.89 -3.69 14.51
CA ILE A 464 -2.77 -4.01 15.93
C ILE A 464 -2.78 -5.53 16.02
N GLY A 465 -2.00 -6.12 16.93
CA GLY A 465 -2.27 -7.46 17.43
C GLY A 465 -3.69 -7.45 18.06
N LYS A 466 -4.70 -7.83 17.27
CA LYS A 466 -6.11 -7.80 17.69
C LYS A 466 -6.40 -8.95 18.64
N TYR A 467 -6.06 -8.81 19.93
CA TYR A 467 -6.70 -9.58 21.01
C TYR A 467 -6.52 -8.85 22.34
N LEU A 468 -7.48 -7.99 22.64
CA LEU A 468 -7.77 -7.62 24.02
C LEU A 468 -9.29 -7.54 24.16
N PRO A 469 -9.91 -8.16 25.17
CA PRO A 469 -11.30 -7.92 25.49
C PRO A 469 -11.45 -6.41 25.76
N GLU A 470 -12.54 -5.81 25.27
CA GLU A 470 -12.87 -4.37 25.40
C GLU A 470 -12.74 -3.80 26.83
N ARG A 471 -12.63 -4.67 27.83
CA ARG A 471 -12.49 -4.34 29.25
C ARG A 471 -11.13 -3.76 29.66
N LEU A 472 -10.10 -3.76 28.80
CA LEU A 472 -8.77 -3.23 29.13
C LEU A 472 -8.53 -1.82 28.56
N TYR A 473 -9.53 -1.24 27.89
CA TYR A 473 -9.49 0.13 27.37
C TYR A 473 -10.31 1.13 28.23
N SER A 474 -10.85 0.70 29.38
CA SER A 474 -11.59 1.57 30.30
C SER A 474 -10.76 1.94 31.53
#